data_8fe4716dfcdda3422e1ff4c73aabea52
#
_entry.id   8fe4716dfcdda3422e1ff4c73aabea52
#
_cell.length_a   1.000
_cell.length_b   1.000
_cell.length_c   1.000
_cell.angle_alpha   90.00
_cell.angle_beta   90.00
_cell.angle_gamma   90.00
#
_symmetry.space_group_name_H-M   'P 1'
#
loop_
_entity.id
_entity.type
_entity.pdbx_description
1 polymer ?
#
loop_
_entity_poly.entity_id
_entity_poly.type
_entity_poly.pdbx_seq_one_letter_code
_entity_poly.pdbx_strand_id
1 'polypeptide(L)'
;FSKDIALDFLQEVKKNNCNVDEIIKSKISENEKDTIAILRCPKVLDDIPSEYSKYDTYIVVELKENQINNVIKQIEEELDMEVLLFLNNLETISVEYHGDKFILQKTIDEKNITITRTNGKGPQSSKTWNIKTLNGTIEGNEDGKSEKKNYEIKIAWTDQLDDQKNTLYSYFRTNVRFPFPALVHATF
;
A
#
# COMPACT_ATOMS: atom_id res chain seq x y z
N PHE A 1 8.26 -12.26 11.41
CA PHE A 1 7.20 -12.71 12.33
C PHE A 1 7.60 -14.07 12.89
N SER A 2 7.92 -14.16 14.18
CA SER A 2 8.27 -15.43 14.81
C SER A 2 7.13 -15.88 15.72
N LYS A 3 6.99 -17.20 15.84
CA LYS A 3 6.04 -17.82 16.77
C LYS A 3 6.32 -17.40 18.21
N ASP A 4 7.58 -17.20 18.52
CA ASP A 4 8.03 -16.86 19.88
C ASP A 4 7.62 -15.43 20.26
N ILE A 5 7.72 -14.46 19.35
CA ILE A 5 7.23 -13.09 19.55
C ILE A 5 5.72 -13.06 19.79
N ALA A 6 4.97 -13.87 19.04
CA ALA A 6 3.53 -13.97 19.25
C ALA A 6 3.18 -14.59 20.61
N LEU A 7 3.94 -15.60 21.04
CA LEU A 7 3.76 -16.23 22.37
C LEU A 7 4.12 -15.26 23.49
N ASP A 8 5.19 -14.49 23.38
CA ASP A 8 5.58 -13.48 24.37
C ASP A 8 4.52 -12.41 24.52
N PHE A 9 3.99 -11.89 23.40
CA PHE A 9 2.87 -10.93 23.40
C PHE A 9 1.62 -11.52 24.07
N LEU A 10 1.29 -12.75 23.74
CA LEU A 10 0.14 -13.44 24.34
C LEU A 10 0.32 -13.66 25.84
N GLN A 11 1.55 -13.90 26.31
CA GLN A 11 1.87 -13.99 27.73
C GLN A 11 1.73 -12.64 28.46
N GLU A 12 2.10 -11.54 27.81
CA GLU A 12 1.85 -10.19 28.33
C GLU A 12 0.35 -9.87 28.43
N VAL A 13 -0.41 -10.21 27.42
CA VAL A 13 -1.87 -10.04 27.44
C VAL A 13 -2.53 -10.92 28.52
N LYS A 14 -2.00 -12.12 28.78
CA LYS A 14 -2.46 -13.01 29.83
C LYS A 14 -2.31 -12.41 31.24
N LYS A 15 -1.28 -11.63 31.48
CA LYS A 15 -1.08 -10.90 32.76
C LYS A 15 -2.23 -9.91 33.04
N ASN A 16 -2.96 -9.51 32.01
CA ASN A 16 -4.10 -8.58 32.09
C ASN A 16 -5.48 -9.30 32.15
N ASN A 17 -5.53 -10.52 32.69
CA ASN A 17 -6.76 -11.33 32.86
C ASN A 17 -7.48 -11.80 31.59
N CYS A 18 -6.83 -11.84 30.43
CA CYS A 18 -7.36 -12.50 29.26
C CYS A 18 -6.94 -13.98 29.22
N ASN A 19 -7.89 -14.88 29.02
CA ASN A 19 -7.58 -16.33 28.85
C ASN A 19 -7.13 -16.59 27.41
N VAL A 20 -5.83 -16.39 27.19
CA VAL A 20 -5.19 -16.52 25.88
C VAL A 20 -5.28 -17.93 25.32
N ASP A 21 -5.22 -18.95 26.19
CA ASP A 21 -5.31 -20.34 25.76
C ASP A 21 -6.70 -20.69 25.20
N GLU A 22 -7.75 -20.09 25.76
CA GLU A 22 -9.12 -20.22 25.22
C GLU A 22 -9.29 -19.47 23.90
N ILE A 23 -8.73 -18.26 23.79
CA ILE A 23 -8.77 -17.47 22.55
C ILE A 23 -8.03 -18.24 21.44
N ILE A 24 -6.86 -18.77 21.72
CA ILE A 24 -6.10 -19.56 20.75
C ILE A 24 -6.87 -20.81 20.37
N LYS A 25 -7.37 -21.58 21.32
CA LYS A 25 -8.12 -22.81 21.06
C LYS A 25 -9.43 -22.56 20.30
N SER A 26 -10.12 -21.45 20.59
CA SER A 26 -11.38 -21.09 19.92
C SER A 26 -11.19 -20.57 18.49
N LYS A 27 -10.01 -20.05 18.17
CA LYS A 27 -9.68 -19.45 16.86
C LYS A 27 -8.87 -20.35 15.95
N ILE A 28 -8.28 -21.43 16.50
CA ILE A 28 -7.49 -22.40 15.73
C ILE A 28 -8.30 -23.68 15.61
N SER A 29 -9.11 -23.80 14.57
CA SER A 29 -9.51 -25.12 14.12
C SER A 29 -8.29 -25.85 13.54
N GLU A 30 -8.26 -27.19 13.61
CA GLU A 30 -7.10 -27.96 13.13
C GLU A 30 -6.74 -27.69 11.65
N ASN A 31 -7.70 -27.16 10.86
CA ASN A 31 -7.54 -26.87 9.44
C ASN A 31 -7.15 -25.40 9.15
N GLU A 32 -7.10 -24.51 10.15
CA GLU A 32 -6.82 -23.08 9.98
C GLU A 32 -5.47 -22.64 10.57
N LYS A 33 -4.55 -23.58 10.76
CA LYS A 33 -3.23 -23.34 11.37
C LYS A 33 -2.41 -22.26 10.67
N ASP A 34 -2.69 -21.97 9.41
CA ASP A 34 -1.96 -21.02 8.59
C ASP A 34 -2.51 -19.58 8.62
N THR A 35 -3.64 -19.34 9.29
CA THR A 35 -4.36 -18.05 9.22
C THR A 35 -4.32 -17.21 10.50
N ILE A 36 -3.43 -17.51 11.45
CA ILE A 36 -3.40 -16.79 12.71
C ILE A 36 -2.80 -15.39 12.51
N ALA A 37 -3.68 -14.39 12.45
CA ALA A 37 -3.31 -12.96 12.44
C ALA A 37 -2.46 -12.55 13.67
N ILE A 38 -2.48 -13.31 14.73
CA ILE A 38 -1.66 -13.20 15.96
C ILE A 38 -0.16 -13.17 15.65
N LEU A 39 0.30 -13.80 14.57
CA LEU A 39 1.69 -13.75 14.12
C LEU A 39 2.15 -12.36 13.66
N ARG A 40 1.26 -11.38 13.58
CA ARG A 40 1.57 -9.99 13.18
C ARG A 40 1.63 -9.03 14.36
N CYS A 41 1.82 -9.52 15.57
CA CYS A 41 1.97 -8.65 16.73
C CYS A 41 3.26 -7.83 16.61
N PRO A 42 3.19 -6.51 16.68
CA PRO A 42 4.37 -5.67 16.69
C PRO A 42 5.13 -5.86 18.03
N LYS A 43 6.44 -5.86 17.96
CA LYS A 43 7.32 -5.77 19.14
C LYS A 43 8.00 -4.42 19.11
N VAL A 44 7.96 -3.71 20.22
CA VAL A 44 8.76 -2.49 20.40
C VAL A 44 10.24 -2.93 20.46
N LEU A 45 11.07 -2.28 19.66
CA LEU A 45 12.52 -2.45 19.72
C LEU A 45 13.10 -1.31 20.56
N ASP A 46 13.97 -1.68 21.51
CA ASP A 46 14.64 -0.70 22.36
C ASP A 46 15.71 0.08 21.57
N ASP A 47 16.31 -0.57 20.57
CA ASP A 47 17.35 0.02 19.72
C ASP A 47 16.97 -0.08 18.24
N ILE A 48 17.10 1.04 17.53
CA ILE A 48 16.96 1.12 16.09
C ILE A 48 18.35 0.98 15.46
N PRO A 49 18.58 0.00 14.55
CA PRO A 49 19.84 -0.10 13.85
C PRO A 49 20.20 1.22 13.17
N SER A 50 21.47 1.64 13.29
CA SER A 50 21.94 2.95 12.80
C SER A 50 21.67 3.21 11.31
N GLU A 51 21.64 2.15 10.50
CA GLU A 51 21.33 2.20 9.08
C GLU A 51 19.91 2.69 8.78
N TYR A 52 18.96 2.51 9.72
CA TYR A 52 17.56 2.92 9.58
C TYR A 52 17.24 4.24 10.29
N SER A 53 18.17 4.79 11.09
CA SER A 53 17.93 6.00 11.89
C SER A 53 17.59 7.26 11.07
N LYS A 54 17.86 7.25 9.78
CA LYS A 54 17.53 8.34 8.83
C LYS A 54 16.08 8.31 8.31
N TYR A 55 15.31 7.27 8.64
CA TYR A 55 13.93 7.12 8.21
C TYR A 55 12.97 7.36 9.37
N ASP A 56 11.84 8.01 9.11
CA ASP A 56 10.76 8.17 10.09
C ASP A 56 10.04 6.85 10.37
N THR A 57 9.95 6.00 9.36
CA THR A 57 9.34 4.66 9.45
C THR A 57 10.09 3.71 8.53
N TYR A 58 10.34 2.51 9.00
CA TYR A 58 10.86 1.42 8.17
C TYR A 58 10.16 0.11 8.48
N ILE A 59 10.04 -0.72 7.46
CA ILE A 59 9.48 -2.07 7.57
C ILE A 59 10.49 -3.04 6.97
N VAL A 60 10.89 -4.03 7.76
CA VAL A 60 11.80 -5.10 7.32
C VAL A 60 11.00 -6.38 7.17
N VAL A 61 11.07 -6.96 5.99
CA VAL A 61 10.43 -8.25 5.69
C VAL A 61 11.49 -9.21 5.18
N GLU A 62 11.69 -10.29 5.90
CA GLU A 62 12.58 -11.37 5.45
C GLU A 62 11.87 -12.20 4.37
N LEU A 63 12.48 -12.28 3.20
CA LEU A 63 11.96 -13.05 2.09
C LEU A 63 12.62 -14.43 2.02
N LYS A 64 11.85 -15.44 1.66
CA LYS A 64 12.41 -16.74 1.28
C LYS A 64 13.21 -16.58 -0.02
N GLU A 65 14.39 -17.19 -0.13
CA GLU A 65 15.27 -17.04 -1.29
C GLU A 65 14.56 -17.31 -2.63
N ASN A 66 13.69 -18.32 -2.68
CA ASN A 66 12.94 -18.66 -3.88
C ASN A 66 11.83 -17.67 -4.24
N GLN A 67 11.55 -16.65 -3.40
CA GLN A 67 10.52 -15.63 -3.64
C GLN A 67 11.10 -14.28 -4.05
N ILE A 68 12.39 -14.05 -3.91
CA ILE A 68 13.03 -12.75 -4.20
C ILE A 68 12.72 -12.29 -5.63
N ASN A 69 12.98 -13.15 -6.62
CA ASN A 69 12.73 -12.79 -8.02
C ASN A 69 11.24 -12.52 -8.32
N ASN A 70 10.32 -13.25 -7.67
CA ASN A 70 8.90 -13.03 -7.82
C ASN A 70 8.49 -11.67 -7.25
N VAL A 71 9.03 -11.30 -6.08
CA VAL A 71 8.76 -9.99 -5.46
C VAL A 71 9.30 -8.85 -6.32
N ILE A 72 10.53 -8.97 -6.85
CA ILE A 72 11.12 -7.97 -7.75
C ILE A 72 10.23 -7.80 -8.98
N LYS A 73 9.83 -8.89 -9.62
CA LYS A 73 8.96 -8.86 -10.78
C LYS A 73 7.60 -8.18 -10.48
N GLN A 74 6.98 -8.49 -9.34
CA GLN A 74 5.74 -7.83 -8.91
C GLN A 74 5.95 -6.33 -8.70
N ILE A 75 7.04 -5.92 -8.08
CA ILE A 75 7.36 -4.50 -7.89
C ILE A 75 7.51 -3.80 -9.26
N GLU A 76 8.18 -4.41 -10.21
CA GLU A 76 8.36 -3.84 -11.55
C GLU A 76 7.05 -3.73 -12.34
N GLU A 77 6.16 -4.71 -12.20
CA GLU A 77 4.89 -4.78 -12.92
C GLU A 77 3.79 -3.91 -12.27
N GLU A 78 3.77 -3.80 -10.94
CA GLU A 78 2.70 -3.14 -10.20
C GLU A 78 3.02 -1.68 -9.82
N LEU A 79 4.31 -1.33 -9.65
CA LEU A 79 4.75 0.04 -9.41
C LEU A 79 4.92 0.79 -10.74
N ASP A 80 3.82 0.95 -11.47
CA ASP A 80 3.81 1.82 -12.63
C ASP A 80 3.78 3.31 -12.23
N MET A 81 3.94 4.19 -13.20
CA MET A 81 4.02 5.62 -12.94
C MET A 81 2.72 6.16 -12.32
N GLU A 82 1.60 5.56 -12.64
CA GLU A 82 0.26 5.99 -12.23
C GLU A 82 0.00 5.82 -10.73
N VAL A 83 0.78 5.00 -10.04
CA VAL A 83 0.61 4.77 -8.59
C VAL A 83 0.76 6.06 -7.77
N LEU A 84 1.63 6.99 -8.19
CA LEU A 84 1.84 8.25 -7.50
C LEU A 84 0.71 9.27 -7.68
N LEU A 85 -0.16 9.10 -8.68
CA LEU A 85 -1.24 10.05 -8.94
C LEU A 85 -2.16 10.24 -7.75
N PHE A 86 -2.47 9.15 -7.05
CA PHE A 86 -3.48 9.12 -6.01
C PHE A 86 -2.90 9.04 -4.59
N LEU A 87 -1.58 8.92 -4.46
CA LEU A 87 -0.87 8.94 -3.18
C LEU A 87 -0.52 10.40 -2.82
N ASN A 88 -1.41 11.07 -2.10
CA ASN A 88 -1.32 12.52 -1.83
C ASN A 88 -0.02 12.93 -1.14
N ASN A 89 0.42 12.16 -0.16
CA ASN A 89 1.55 12.49 0.71
C ASN A 89 2.88 11.92 0.23
N LEU A 90 2.90 11.25 -0.94
CA LEU A 90 4.12 10.73 -1.54
C LEU A 90 4.47 11.52 -2.78
N GLU A 91 5.67 12.09 -2.80
CA GLU A 91 6.24 12.80 -3.95
C GLU A 91 7.25 11.93 -4.69
N THR A 92 7.89 11.00 -4.00
CA THR A 92 8.95 10.17 -4.57
C THR A 92 8.85 8.73 -4.07
N ILE A 93 9.01 7.78 -4.99
CA ILE A 93 9.24 6.37 -4.69
C ILE A 93 10.59 6.00 -5.30
N SER A 94 11.50 5.48 -4.48
CA SER A 94 12.80 4.96 -4.93
C SER A 94 12.84 3.47 -4.66
N VAL A 95 13.13 2.71 -5.71
CA VAL A 95 13.29 1.24 -5.63
C VAL A 95 14.73 0.91 -6.01
N GLU A 96 15.38 0.10 -5.19
CA GLU A 96 16.75 -0.36 -5.43
C GLU A 96 16.83 -1.87 -5.17
N TYR A 97 17.34 -2.63 -6.13
CA TYR A 97 17.52 -4.08 -6.05
C TYR A 97 18.67 -4.53 -6.95
N HIS A 98 19.49 -5.43 -6.48
CA HIS A 98 20.63 -6.01 -7.20
C HIS A 98 21.57 -4.98 -7.88
N GLY A 99 21.67 -3.77 -7.34
CA GLY A 99 22.44 -2.68 -7.93
C GLY A 99 21.72 -1.86 -9.01
N ASP A 100 20.53 -2.30 -9.40
CA ASP A 100 19.63 -1.50 -10.24
C ASP A 100 18.78 -0.59 -9.38
N LYS A 101 18.44 0.58 -9.94
CA LYS A 101 17.64 1.58 -9.25
C LYS A 101 16.70 2.28 -10.21
N PHE A 102 15.44 2.46 -9.80
CA PHE A 102 14.58 3.43 -10.44
C PHE A 102 13.92 4.37 -9.44
N ILE A 103 13.57 5.54 -9.91
CA ILE A 103 12.92 6.58 -9.10
C ILE A 103 11.67 7.04 -9.86
N LEU A 104 10.53 7.04 -9.18
CA LEU A 104 9.32 7.73 -9.61
C LEU A 104 9.24 9.05 -8.83
N GLN A 105 9.08 10.15 -9.54
CA GLN A 105 8.96 11.48 -8.95
C GLN A 105 7.70 12.17 -9.45
N LYS A 106 6.92 12.71 -8.53
CA LYS A 106 5.72 13.49 -8.79
C LYS A 106 6.01 14.98 -8.65
N THR A 107 5.59 15.74 -9.63
CA THR A 107 5.59 17.21 -9.60
C THR A 107 4.18 17.69 -9.86
N ILE A 108 3.71 18.61 -9.03
CA ILE A 108 2.36 19.20 -9.14
C ILE A 108 2.53 20.64 -9.62
N ASP A 109 1.84 20.97 -10.72
CA ASP A 109 1.79 22.32 -11.27
C ASP A 109 0.33 22.71 -11.50
N GLU A 110 -0.20 23.60 -10.64
CA GLU A 110 -1.58 24.09 -10.61
C GLU A 110 -2.66 23.00 -10.79
N LYS A 111 -2.89 22.57 -12.04
CA LYS A 111 -3.92 21.59 -12.41
C LYS A 111 -3.38 20.28 -12.97
N ASN A 112 -2.07 20.21 -13.14
CA ASN A 112 -1.41 19.08 -13.76
C ASN A 112 -0.50 18.37 -12.77
N ILE A 113 -0.43 17.05 -12.92
CA ILE A 113 0.53 16.22 -12.22
C ILE A 113 1.46 15.60 -13.26
N THR A 114 2.74 15.86 -13.14
CA THR A 114 3.74 15.20 -13.96
C THR A 114 4.47 14.16 -13.14
N ILE A 115 4.50 12.92 -13.65
CA ILE A 115 5.25 11.85 -13.05
C ILE A 115 6.39 11.48 -13.97
N THR A 116 7.58 11.45 -13.40
CA THR A 116 8.82 11.12 -14.08
C THR A 116 9.37 9.83 -13.52
N ARG A 117 9.74 8.90 -14.40
CA ARG A 117 10.49 7.68 -14.07
C ARG A 117 11.91 7.81 -14.58
N THR A 118 12.86 7.68 -13.68
CA THR A 118 14.31 7.65 -14.00
C THR A 118 14.85 6.27 -13.64
N ASN A 119 15.43 5.57 -14.60
CA ASN A 119 16.00 4.24 -14.40
C ASN A 119 17.51 4.35 -14.37
N GLY A 120 18.15 4.39 -13.18
CA GLY A 120 19.60 4.41 -13.02
C GLY A 120 20.32 5.29 -14.04
N LYS A 121 21.07 4.67 -14.96
CA LYS A 121 21.74 5.31 -16.11
C LYS A 121 20.90 5.26 -17.41
N GLY A 122 19.69 4.71 -17.33
CA GLY A 122 18.80 4.49 -18.47
C GLY A 122 17.94 5.71 -18.84
N PRO A 123 17.06 5.57 -19.82
CA PRO A 123 16.20 6.65 -20.28
C PRO A 123 15.23 7.11 -19.21
N GLN A 124 15.04 8.42 -19.17
CA GLN A 124 13.98 9.05 -18.40
C GLN A 124 12.68 9.03 -19.19
N SER A 125 11.59 8.67 -18.55
CA SER A 125 10.24 8.80 -19.10
C SER A 125 9.41 9.74 -18.24
N SER A 126 8.54 10.53 -18.85
CA SER A 126 7.70 11.49 -18.16
C SER A 126 6.30 11.47 -18.75
N LYS A 127 5.29 11.60 -17.88
CA LYS A 127 3.88 11.63 -18.27
C LYS A 127 3.14 12.68 -17.47
N THR A 128 2.41 13.54 -18.16
CA THR A 128 1.63 14.61 -17.55
C THR A 128 0.15 14.26 -17.57
N TRP A 129 -0.50 14.49 -16.46
CA TRP A 129 -1.91 14.17 -16.20
C TRP A 129 -2.69 15.43 -15.83
N ASN A 130 -3.84 15.61 -16.42
CA ASN A 130 -4.86 16.48 -15.87
C ASN A 130 -5.57 15.75 -14.73
N ILE A 131 -5.90 16.46 -13.66
CA ILE A 131 -6.58 15.86 -12.52
C ILE A 131 -7.75 16.74 -12.06
N LYS A 132 -8.86 16.09 -11.69
CA LYS A 132 -10.00 16.74 -11.07
C LYS A 132 -10.40 15.97 -9.82
N THR A 133 -10.56 16.68 -8.72
CA THR A 133 -10.99 16.12 -7.45
C THR A 133 -12.41 16.56 -7.13
N LEU A 134 -13.24 15.64 -6.68
CA LEU A 134 -14.58 15.84 -6.17
C LEU A 134 -14.63 15.32 -4.75
N ASN A 135 -15.05 16.17 -3.82
CA ASN A 135 -15.24 15.82 -2.42
C ASN A 135 -16.71 16.00 -2.05
N GLY A 136 -17.20 15.15 -1.17
CA GLY A 136 -18.56 15.26 -0.67
C GLY A 136 -18.79 14.37 0.54
N THR A 137 -20.05 14.32 0.96
CA THR A 137 -20.51 13.52 2.10
C THR A 137 -21.70 12.69 1.66
N ILE A 138 -21.71 11.42 1.99
CA ILE A 138 -22.87 10.54 1.82
C ILE A 138 -23.41 10.15 3.19
N GLU A 139 -24.73 9.99 3.27
CA GLU A 139 -25.39 9.45 4.45
C GLU A 139 -25.58 7.95 4.21
N GLY A 140 -24.90 7.14 5.04
CA GLY A 140 -25.05 5.70 5.08
C GLY A 140 -25.91 5.29 6.28
N ASN A 141 -26.68 4.23 6.13
CA ASN A 141 -27.35 3.58 7.24
C ASN A 141 -26.65 2.23 7.51
N GLU A 142 -25.83 2.21 8.54
CA GLU A 142 -25.29 0.95 9.08
C GLU A 142 -25.96 0.67 10.44
N ASP A 143 -26.53 -0.51 10.59
CA ASP A 143 -27.20 -0.98 11.81
C ASP A 143 -28.28 -0.01 12.38
N GLY A 144 -29.02 0.70 11.50
CA GLY A 144 -30.08 1.60 11.91
C GLY A 144 -29.58 2.95 12.47
N LYS A 145 -28.27 3.24 12.37
CA LYS A 145 -27.68 4.54 12.67
C LYS A 145 -27.30 5.24 11.38
N SER A 146 -27.74 6.49 11.21
CA SER A 146 -27.28 7.34 10.12
C SER A 146 -25.86 7.79 10.41
N GLU A 147 -24.91 7.36 9.59
CA GLU A 147 -23.52 7.82 9.62
C GLU A 147 -23.22 8.66 8.39
N LYS A 148 -22.56 9.80 8.62
CA LYS A 148 -22.04 10.63 7.52
C LYS A 148 -20.62 10.19 7.20
N LYS A 149 -20.39 9.69 5.99
CA LYS A 149 -19.07 9.31 5.48
C LYS A 149 -18.63 10.32 4.42
N ASN A 150 -17.42 10.85 4.58
CA ASN A 150 -16.81 11.69 3.56
C ASN A 150 -16.27 10.83 2.44
N TYR A 151 -16.42 11.29 1.20
CA TYR A 151 -15.79 10.65 0.06
C TYR A 151 -14.90 11.63 -0.70
N GLU A 152 -13.88 11.09 -1.32
CA GLU A 152 -13.05 11.77 -2.30
C GLU A 152 -13.03 10.94 -3.59
N ILE A 153 -13.32 11.57 -4.72
CA ILE A 153 -13.17 10.97 -6.04
C ILE A 153 -12.19 11.82 -6.83
N LYS A 154 -11.15 11.18 -7.38
CA LYS A 154 -10.19 11.80 -8.29
C LYS A 154 -10.29 11.16 -9.65
N ILE A 155 -10.33 12.00 -10.67
CA ILE A 155 -10.33 11.58 -12.07
C ILE A 155 -9.05 12.17 -12.69
N ALA A 156 -8.23 11.29 -13.26
CA ALA A 156 -7.01 11.67 -13.94
C ALA A 156 -7.06 11.21 -15.41
N TRP A 157 -6.68 12.08 -16.33
CA TRP A 157 -6.67 11.78 -17.77
C TRP A 157 -5.45 12.42 -18.46
N THR A 158 -5.08 11.81 -19.56
CA THR A 158 -4.00 12.27 -20.43
C THR A 158 -4.31 11.86 -21.86
N ASP A 159 -3.75 12.57 -22.84
CA ASP A 159 -3.93 12.26 -24.27
C ASP A 159 -3.27 10.94 -24.69
N GLN A 160 -2.43 10.37 -23.83
CA GLN A 160 -1.67 9.14 -24.07
C GLN A 160 -2.08 8.03 -23.10
N LEU A 161 -3.36 7.93 -22.75
CA LEU A 161 -3.82 6.85 -21.89
C LEU A 161 -3.84 5.53 -22.67
N ASP A 162 -3.17 4.53 -22.11
CA ASP A 162 -3.25 3.16 -22.59
C ASP A 162 -4.59 2.55 -22.20
N ASP A 163 -5.40 2.12 -23.18
CA ASP A 163 -6.71 1.53 -22.98
C ASP A 163 -6.71 0.29 -22.07
N GLN A 164 -5.58 -0.38 -21.94
CA GLN A 164 -5.44 -1.53 -21.04
C GLN A 164 -5.30 -1.12 -19.56
N LYS A 165 -4.99 0.15 -19.29
CA LYS A 165 -4.80 0.69 -17.94
C LYS A 165 -6.05 1.33 -17.34
N ASN A 166 -7.16 1.37 -18.05
CA ASN A 166 -8.42 1.96 -17.61
C ASN A 166 -9.06 1.11 -16.50
N THR A 167 -8.59 1.29 -15.27
CA THR A 167 -9.09 0.58 -14.10
C THR A 167 -9.41 1.55 -12.98
N LEU A 168 -10.21 1.11 -12.03
CA LEU A 168 -10.40 1.84 -10.79
C LEU A 168 -9.16 1.69 -9.89
N TYR A 169 -8.87 2.75 -9.15
CA TYR A 169 -7.82 2.81 -8.15
C TYR A 169 -8.43 2.95 -6.75
N SER A 170 -7.90 2.21 -5.79
CA SER A 170 -8.08 2.45 -4.37
C SER A 170 -6.70 2.62 -3.76
N TYR A 171 -6.09 3.80 -3.99
CA TYR A 171 -4.67 4.14 -3.88
C TYR A 171 -3.79 3.35 -4.88
N PHE A 172 -3.94 2.05 -4.96
CA PHE A 172 -3.30 1.17 -5.93
C PHE A 172 -4.29 0.72 -7.00
N ARG A 173 -3.76 0.26 -8.11
CA ARG A 173 -4.54 -0.28 -9.22
C ARG A 173 -5.37 -1.47 -8.76
N THR A 174 -6.66 -1.49 -9.12
CA THR A 174 -7.54 -2.64 -8.90
C THR A 174 -7.74 -3.43 -10.19
N ASN A 175 -8.36 -4.61 -10.10
CA ASN A 175 -8.74 -5.41 -11.26
C ASN A 175 -10.10 -4.99 -11.87
N VAL A 176 -10.71 -3.92 -11.35
CA VAL A 176 -12.00 -3.42 -11.85
C VAL A 176 -11.77 -2.53 -13.04
N ARG A 177 -12.21 -2.96 -14.23
CA ARG A 177 -12.14 -2.16 -15.45
C ARG A 177 -13.11 -1.00 -15.40
N PHE A 178 -12.65 0.14 -15.88
CA PHE A 178 -13.44 1.36 -16.03
C PHE A 178 -13.52 1.72 -17.52
N PRO A 179 -14.72 1.80 -18.11
CA PRO A 179 -14.87 1.88 -19.59
C PRO A 179 -14.64 3.27 -20.17
N PHE A 180 -13.97 4.17 -19.45
CA PHE A 180 -13.70 5.53 -19.91
C PHE A 180 -12.19 5.76 -20.05
N PRO A 181 -11.76 6.67 -20.95
CA PRO A 181 -10.35 7.01 -21.13
C PRO A 181 -9.81 7.90 -19.98
N ALA A 182 -9.96 7.42 -18.76
CA ALA A 182 -9.52 8.08 -17.54
C ALA A 182 -9.23 7.06 -16.45
N LEU A 183 -8.36 7.43 -15.53
CA LEU A 183 -8.13 6.71 -14.27
C LEU A 183 -9.03 7.33 -13.20
N VAL A 184 -9.67 6.50 -12.41
CA VAL A 184 -10.56 6.96 -11.34
C VAL A 184 -10.12 6.36 -10.02
N HIS A 185 -9.96 7.21 -9.03
CA HIS A 185 -9.72 6.83 -7.65
C HIS A 185 -10.89 7.28 -6.78
N ALA A 186 -11.32 6.42 -5.87
CA ALA A 186 -12.35 6.74 -4.90
C ALA A 186 -11.99 6.21 -3.51
N THR A 187 -12.26 7.04 -2.49
CA THR A 187 -12.24 6.67 -1.07
C THR A 187 -13.58 7.00 -0.44
N PHE A 188 -14.05 6.10 0.44
CA PHE A 188 -15.33 6.21 1.14
C PHE A 188 -15.15 6.03 2.64
#